data_9095256020da73b4a211c1280a894d53
#
_entry.id   9095256020da73b4a211c1280a894d53
#
_cell.length_a   1.000
_cell.length_b   1.000
_cell.length_c   1.000
_cell.angle_alpha   90.00
_cell.angle_beta   90.00
_cell.angle_gamma   90.00
#
_symmetry.space_group_name_H-M   'P 1'
#
loop_
_entity.id
_entity.type
_entity.pdbx_description
1 polymer ?
#
loop_
_entity_poly.entity_id
_entity_poly.type
_entity_poly.pdbx_seq_one_letter_code
_entity_poly.pdbx_strand_id
1 'polypeptide(L)'
;MEYIFRNTKLKKNHRIEFERLNPATIFLYYMILVVVTMVFNSPLILLTEFVIVLFLASMTVGLNSTLKTLKGTSLMMLFIMIVNPITNHNGGSVLYSINGLIITKEATIYGVLMAFSLANIILIFTSYNKIMSN
;
A
#
# COMPACT_ATOMS: atom_id res chain seq x y z
N MET A 1 13.42 33.96 10.47
CA MET A 1 12.96 33.29 11.70
C MET A 1 11.45 33.10 11.74
N GLU A 2 10.65 34.08 11.37
CA GLU A 2 9.18 34.01 11.33
C GLU A 2 8.61 32.96 10.37
N TYR A 3 9.26 32.73 9.24
CA TYR A 3 8.86 31.74 8.23
C TYR A 3 9.00 30.29 8.75
N ILE A 4 10.01 30.02 9.55
CA ILE A 4 10.24 28.69 10.17
C ILE A 4 9.19 28.41 11.25
N PHE A 5 8.85 29.42 12.06
CA PHE A 5 7.81 29.31 13.09
C PHE A 5 6.39 29.14 12.50
N ARG A 6 6.12 29.75 11.36
CA ARG A 6 4.84 29.63 10.66
C ARG A 6 4.65 28.23 10.07
N ASN A 7 5.70 27.67 9.46
CA ASN A 7 5.66 26.32 8.90
C ASN A 7 5.57 25.23 9.97
N THR A 8 6.21 25.42 11.12
CA THR A 8 6.09 24.48 12.25
C THR A 8 4.71 24.54 12.89
N LYS A 9 4.08 25.71 12.98
CA LYS A 9 2.71 25.87 13.47
C LYS A 9 1.68 25.25 12.54
N LEU A 10 1.82 25.40 11.23
CA LEU A 10 0.94 24.77 10.23
C LEU A 10 1.07 23.25 10.23
N LYS A 11 2.29 22.73 10.35
CA LYS A 11 2.56 21.29 10.43
C LYS A 11 2.01 20.68 11.74
N LYS A 12 2.00 21.46 12.82
CA LYS A 12 1.44 21.05 14.12
C LYS A 12 -0.10 21.07 14.11
N ASN A 13 -0.73 22.00 13.38
CA ASN A 13 -2.19 22.10 13.30
C ASN A 13 -2.82 20.94 12.52
N HIS A 14 -2.21 20.46 11.43
CA HIS A 14 -2.71 19.30 10.71
C HIS A 14 -2.58 17.99 11.51
N ARG A 15 -1.58 17.88 12.38
CA ARG A 15 -1.46 16.71 13.28
C ARG A 15 -2.54 16.70 14.37
N ILE A 16 -2.96 17.84 14.86
CA ILE A 16 -3.91 17.99 15.98
C ILE A 16 -5.32 17.52 15.60
N GLU A 17 -5.70 17.57 14.33
CA GLU A 17 -7.03 17.13 13.90
C GLU A 17 -7.19 15.59 13.95
N PHE A 18 -6.15 14.84 13.59
CA PHE A 18 -6.18 13.38 13.71
C PHE A 18 -6.06 12.88 15.16
N GLU A 19 -5.35 13.60 16.01
CA GLU A 19 -5.20 13.27 17.43
C GLU A 19 -6.50 13.49 18.24
N ARG A 20 -7.46 14.23 17.71
CA ARG A 20 -8.78 14.46 18.33
C ARG A 20 -9.81 13.39 18.00
N LEU A 21 -9.55 12.54 17.03
CA LEU A 21 -10.46 11.47 16.65
C LEU A 21 -10.37 10.32 17.67
N ASN A 22 -11.53 9.75 18.00
CA ASN A 22 -11.58 8.57 18.85
C ASN A 22 -10.73 7.45 18.23
N PRO A 23 -9.82 6.81 18.99
CA PRO A 23 -8.98 5.71 18.51
C PRO A 23 -9.77 4.60 17.81
N ALA A 24 -11.00 4.34 18.26
CA ALA A 24 -11.89 3.37 17.62
C ALA A 24 -12.29 3.78 16.20
N THR A 25 -12.49 5.08 15.93
CA THR A 25 -12.81 5.59 14.60
C THR A 25 -11.64 5.46 13.64
N ILE A 26 -10.42 5.75 14.13
CA ILE A 26 -9.18 5.60 13.35
C ILE A 26 -8.98 4.13 13.01
N PHE A 27 -9.12 3.24 13.98
CA PHE A 27 -9.03 1.79 13.77
C PHE A 27 -10.03 1.30 12.73
N LEU A 28 -11.29 1.69 12.85
CA LEU A 28 -12.36 1.30 11.92
C LEU A 28 -12.06 1.78 10.49
N TYR A 29 -11.59 3.02 10.33
CA TYR A 29 -11.22 3.58 9.03
C TYR A 29 -10.11 2.76 8.35
N TYR A 30 -9.02 2.46 9.07
CA TYR A 30 -7.93 1.67 8.53
C TYR A 30 -8.32 0.21 8.26
N MET A 31 -9.20 -0.37 9.10
CA MET A 31 -9.75 -1.71 8.87
C MET A 31 -10.59 -1.77 7.60
N ILE A 32 -11.40 -0.75 7.31
CA ILE A 32 -12.17 -0.68 6.06
C ILE A 32 -11.23 -0.65 4.85
N LEU A 33 -10.15 0.12 4.89
CA LEU A 33 -9.17 0.16 3.81
C LEU A 33 -8.53 -1.22 3.58
N VAL A 34 -8.14 -1.92 4.64
CA VAL A 34 -7.60 -3.30 4.52
C VAL A 34 -8.62 -4.25 3.90
N VAL A 35 -9.88 -4.17 4.32
CA VAL A 35 -10.96 -5.01 3.76
C VAL A 35 -11.17 -4.71 2.28
N VAL A 36 -11.17 -3.44 1.88
CA VAL A 36 -11.26 -3.02 0.47
C VAL A 36 -10.12 -3.62 -0.34
N THR A 37 -8.87 -3.51 0.15
CA THR A 37 -7.70 -4.12 -0.50
C THR A 37 -7.85 -5.62 -0.70
N MET A 38 -8.44 -6.32 0.27
CA MET A 38 -8.56 -7.79 0.23
C MET A 38 -9.73 -8.28 -0.63
N VAL A 39 -10.84 -7.54 -0.66
CA VAL A 39 -12.07 -7.94 -1.36
C VAL A 39 -12.02 -7.61 -2.85
N PHE A 40 -11.46 -6.46 -3.20
CA PHE A 40 -11.47 -5.99 -4.58
C PHE A 40 -10.17 -6.28 -5.31
N ASN A 41 -10.17 -7.33 -6.13
CA ASN A 41 -9.05 -7.70 -7.01
C ASN A 41 -9.07 -6.98 -8.38
N SER A 42 -9.72 -5.83 -8.48
CA SER A 42 -9.75 -5.03 -9.70
C SER A 42 -8.50 -4.13 -9.78
N PRO A 43 -7.77 -4.12 -10.91
CA PRO A 43 -6.56 -3.31 -11.06
C PRO A 43 -6.82 -1.81 -10.86
N LEU A 44 -7.97 -1.31 -11.31
CA LEU A 44 -8.33 0.10 -11.16
C LEU A 44 -8.57 0.47 -9.69
N ILE A 45 -9.26 -0.38 -8.93
CA ILE A 45 -9.55 -0.14 -7.51
C ILE A 45 -8.25 -0.17 -6.70
N LEU A 46 -7.40 -1.17 -6.91
CA LEU A 46 -6.12 -1.29 -6.21
C LEU A 46 -5.16 -0.13 -6.51
N LEU A 47 -5.11 0.34 -7.75
CA LEU A 47 -4.31 1.51 -8.12
C LEU A 47 -4.84 2.79 -7.48
N THR A 48 -6.15 3.00 -7.51
CA THR A 48 -6.78 4.17 -6.88
C THR A 48 -6.55 4.17 -5.38
N GLU A 49 -6.72 3.01 -4.74
CA GLU A 49 -6.46 2.83 -3.32
C GLU A 49 -4.99 3.08 -2.99
N PHE A 50 -4.07 2.57 -3.81
CA PHE A 50 -2.62 2.80 -3.64
C PHE A 50 -2.28 4.29 -3.62
N VAL A 51 -2.84 5.08 -4.53
CA VAL A 51 -2.62 6.52 -4.58
C VAL A 51 -3.16 7.20 -3.31
N ILE A 52 -4.37 6.83 -2.87
CA ILE A 52 -4.99 7.37 -1.65
C ILE A 52 -4.17 7.01 -0.41
N VAL A 53 -3.78 5.75 -0.27
CA VAL A 53 -3.00 5.25 0.87
C VAL A 53 -1.60 5.86 0.88
N LEU A 54 -0.97 6.03 -0.29
CA LEU A 54 0.32 6.70 -0.42
C LEU A 54 0.24 8.15 0.05
N PHE A 55 -0.82 8.86 -0.35
CA PHE A 55 -1.06 10.23 0.07
C PHE A 55 -1.28 10.32 1.59
N LEU A 56 -2.12 9.46 2.16
CA LEU A 56 -2.35 9.37 3.60
C LEU A 56 -1.07 9.04 4.36
N ALA A 57 -0.30 8.06 3.91
CA ALA A 57 0.97 7.69 4.53
C ALA A 57 1.99 8.84 4.48
N SER A 58 2.05 9.57 3.38
CA SER A 58 2.94 10.72 3.26
C SER A 58 2.58 11.87 4.20
N MET A 59 1.29 12.06 4.48
CA MET A 59 0.81 13.07 5.43
C MET A 59 1.00 12.64 6.89
N THR A 60 0.80 11.38 7.22
CA THR A 60 0.87 10.87 8.61
C THR A 60 2.30 10.54 9.05
N VAL A 61 3.04 9.83 8.22
CA VAL A 61 4.39 9.32 8.54
C VAL A 61 5.48 10.26 8.02
N GLY A 62 5.17 11.00 6.97
CA GLY A 62 6.10 11.88 6.25
C GLY A 62 6.70 11.21 5.01
N LEU A 63 6.93 12.00 3.95
CA LEU A 63 7.38 11.54 2.63
C LEU A 63 8.63 10.65 2.69
N ASN A 64 9.66 11.06 3.42
CA ASN A 64 10.92 10.32 3.50
C ASN A 64 10.75 8.93 4.13
N SER A 65 9.93 8.84 5.18
CA SER A 65 9.61 7.55 5.82
C SER A 65 8.74 6.67 4.95
N THR A 66 7.75 7.23 4.28
CA THR A 66 6.88 6.51 3.34
C THR A 66 7.68 5.92 2.18
N LEU A 67 8.57 6.73 1.58
CA LEU A 67 9.47 6.25 0.52
C LEU A 67 10.42 5.16 1.00
N LYS A 68 10.93 5.26 2.23
CA LYS A 68 11.78 4.23 2.83
C LYS A 68 11.03 2.92 3.03
N THR A 69 9.79 2.98 3.52
CA THR A 69 8.90 1.82 3.64
C THR A 69 8.61 1.22 2.27
N LEU A 70 8.27 2.03 1.27
CA LEU A 70 8.00 1.59 -0.09
C LEU A 70 9.21 0.89 -0.72
N LYS A 71 10.42 1.46 -0.53
CA LYS A 71 11.67 0.86 -0.99
C LYS A 71 11.95 -0.49 -0.33
N GLY A 72 11.67 -0.63 0.96
CA GLY A 72 11.79 -1.91 1.66
C GLY A 72 10.75 -2.93 1.16
N THR A 73 9.52 -2.49 0.92
CA THR A 73 8.43 -3.32 0.42
C THR A 73 8.62 -3.72 -1.05
N SER A 74 9.33 -2.91 -1.85
CA SER A 74 9.52 -3.15 -3.28
C SER A 74 10.23 -4.47 -3.57
N LEU A 75 11.13 -4.91 -2.69
CA LEU A 75 11.79 -6.21 -2.81
C LEU A 75 10.77 -7.37 -2.66
N MET A 76 9.86 -7.27 -1.70
CA MET A 76 8.78 -8.24 -1.51
C MET A 76 7.80 -8.22 -2.68
N MET A 77 7.44 -7.03 -3.18
CA MET A 77 6.59 -6.90 -4.36
C MET A 77 7.20 -7.59 -5.57
N LEU A 78 8.49 -7.33 -5.83
CA LEU A 78 9.22 -7.97 -6.93
C LEU A 78 9.23 -9.50 -6.79
N PHE A 79 9.47 -10.01 -5.58
CA PHE A 79 9.45 -11.44 -5.30
C PHE A 79 8.08 -12.06 -5.62
N ILE A 80 6.98 -11.45 -5.18
CA ILE A 80 5.63 -11.91 -5.47
C ILE A 80 5.32 -11.87 -6.96
N MET A 81 5.74 -10.79 -7.66
CA MET A 81 5.53 -10.65 -9.10
C MET A 81 6.24 -11.74 -9.91
N ILE A 82 7.38 -12.23 -9.43
CA ILE A 82 8.15 -13.29 -10.08
C ILE A 82 7.63 -14.68 -9.70
N VAL A 83 7.42 -14.92 -8.42
CA VAL A 83 7.04 -16.26 -7.90
C VAL A 83 5.63 -16.63 -8.31
N ASN A 84 4.70 -15.69 -8.30
CA ASN A 84 3.29 -15.99 -8.56
C ASN A 84 3.02 -16.56 -9.97
N PRO A 85 3.53 -16.01 -11.06
CA PRO A 85 3.35 -16.61 -12.39
C PRO A 85 4.08 -17.95 -12.57
N ILE A 86 5.11 -18.23 -11.75
CA ILE A 86 5.84 -19.51 -11.79
C ILE A 86 5.07 -20.61 -11.05
N THR A 87 4.39 -20.26 -9.95
CA THR A 87 3.67 -21.23 -9.11
C THR A 87 2.21 -21.41 -9.51
N ASN A 88 1.62 -20.37 -10.10
CA ASN A 88 0.20 -20.37 -10.47
C ASN A 88 0.04 -20.54 -11.98
N HIS A 89 -0.37 -21.73 -12.39
CA HIS A 89 -0.57 -22.07 -13.80
C HIS A 89 -2.03 -21.88 -14.28
N ASN A 90 -2.86 -21.22 -13.46
CA ASN A 90 -4.26 -20.95 -13.79
C ASN A 90 -4.35 -19.87 -14.87
N GLY A 91 -4.91 -20.21 -16.01
CA GLY A 91 -5.19 -19.28 -17.11
C GLY A 91 -5.16 -19.98 -18.47
N GLY A 92 -5.95 -19.44 -19.42
CA GLY A 92 -6.08 -19.99 -20.77
C GLY A 92 -5.07 -19.40 -21.77
N SER A 93 -4.48 -18.24 -21.46
CA SER A 93 -3.57 -17.55 -22.38
C SER A 93 -2.11 -17.78 -21.99
N VAL A 94 -1.45 -18.69 -22.69
CA VAL A 94 -0.01 -18.95 -22.50
C VAL A 94 0.81 -17.81 -23.08
N LEU A 95 1.59 -17.11 -22.24
CA LEU A 95 2.54 -16.08 -22.67
C LEU A 95 3.89 -16.70 -23.04
N TYR A 96 4.34 -17.64 -22.26
CA TYR A 96 5.65 -18.26 -22.44
C TYR A 96 5.66 -19.69 -21.91
N SER A 97 6.32 -20.58 -22.62
CA SER A 97 6.49 -21.98 -22.20
C SER A 97 7.94 -22.38 -22.41
N ILE A 98 8.65 -22.67 -21.31
CA ILE A 98 10.02 -23.20 -21.31
C ILE A 98 10.09 -24.41 -20.41
N ASN A 99 10.58 -25.53 -20.91
CA ASN A 99 10.87 -26.75 -20.14
C ASN A 99 9.73 -27.22 -19.20
N GLY A 100 8.47 -27.06 -19.60
CA GLY A 100 7.33 -27.46 -18.79
C GLY A 100 6.80 -26.38 -17.83
N LEU A 101 7.48 -25.24 -17.72
CA LEU A 101 6.96 -24.05 -17.03
C LEU A 101 6.08 -23.25 -17.99
N ILE A 102 4.80 -23.19 -17.69
CA ILE A 102 3.81 -22.43 -18.47
C ILE A 102 3.49 -21.16 -17.70
N ILE A 103 3.93 -20.01 -18.23
CA ILE A 103 3.59 -18.70 -17.69
C ILE A 103 2.37 -18.18 -18.44
N THR A 104 1.28 -17.95 -17.70
CA THR A 104 0.03 -17.43 -18.26
C THR A 104 -0.08 -15.92 -18.02
N LYS A 105 -0.78 -15.23 -18.94
CA LYS A 105 -1.07 -13.80 -18.82
C LYS A 105 -1.85 -13.50 -17.53
N GLU A 106 -2.81 -14.33 -17.23
CA GLU A 106 -3.67 -14.21 -16.06
C GLU A 106 -2.87 -14.32 -14.77
N ALA A 107 -1.96 -15.30 -14.68
CA ALA A 107 -1.09 -15.47 -13.51
C ALA A 107 -0.13 -14.29 -13.31
N THR A 108 0.36 -13.70 -14.41
CA THR A 108 1.22 -12.51 -14.33
C THR A 108 0.46 -11.29 -13.83
N ILE A 109 -0.74 -11.03 -14.36
CA ILE A 109 -1.61 -9.94 -13.90
C ILE A 109 -1.97 -10.14 -12.42
N TYR A 110 -2.31 -11.36 -12.05
CA TYR A 110 -2.64 -11.69 -10.65
C TYR A 110 -1.45 -11.44 -9.72
N GLY A 111 -0.23 -11.79 -10.12
CA GLY A 111 0.99 -11.49 -9.38
C GLY A 111 1.23 -10.00 -9.15
N VAL A 112 0.97 -9.18 -10.18
CA VAL A 112 1.04 -7.72 -10.06
C VAL A 112 0.00 -7.20 -9.08
N LEU A 113 -1.25 -7.66 -9.17
CA LEU A 113 -2.33 -7.24 -8.25
C LEU A 113 -2.02 -7.61 -6.80
N MET A 114 -1.51 -8.82 -6.56
CA MET A 114 -1.09 -9.27 -5.24
C MET A 114 0.06 -8.42 -4.67
N ALA A 115 1.02 -8.02 -5.50
CA ALA A 115 2.11 -7.15 -5.09
C ALA A 115 1.60 -5.76 -4.67
N PHE A 116 0.66 -5.17 -5.42
CA PHE A 116 0.02 -3.90 -5.05
C PHE A 116 -0.83 -4.02 -3.78
N SER A 117 -1.58 -5.11 -3.62
CA SER A 117 -2.35 -5.36 -2.39
C SER A 117 -1.43 -5.43 -1.17
N LEU A 118 -0.29 -6.13 -1.27
CA LEU A 118 0.69 -6.16 -0.19
C LEU A 118 1.24 -4.78 0.14
N ALA A 119 1.58 -3.97 -0.88
CA ALA A 119 2.06 -2.61 -0.67
C ALA A 119 1.03 -1.74 0.04
N ASN A 120 -0.24 -1.81 -0.37
CA ASN A 120 -1.34 -1.10 0.29
C ASN A 120 -1.44 -1.47 1.76
N ILE A 121 -1.49 -2.76 2.07
CA ILE A 121 -1.59 -3.26 3.45
C ILE A 121 -0.42 -2.77 4.31
N ILE A 122 0.81 -2.85 3.82
CA ILE A 122 2.00 -2.39 4.56
C ILE A 122 1.96 -0.88 4.81
N LEU A 123 1.55 -0.08 3.82
CA LEU A 123 1.41 1.36 3.97
C LEU A 123 0.30 1.73 4.96
N ILE A 124 -0.84 1.02 4.91
CA ILE A 124 -1.96 1.18 5.84
C ILE A 124 -1.48 0.91 7.28
N PHE A 125 -0.82 -0.22 7.51
CA PHE A 125 -0.31 -0.57 8.84
C PHE A 125 0.76 0.41 9.33
N THR A 126 1.65 0.86 8.46
CA THR A 126 2.68 1.85 8.82
C THR A 126 2.05 3.17 9.23
N SER A 127 1.02 3.63 8.51
CA SER A 127 0.28 4.86 8.84
C SER A 127 -0.49 4.71 10.15
N TYR A 128 -1.19 3.60 10.33
CA TYR A 128 -1.92 3.29 11.55
C TYR A 128 -1.01 3.26 12.78
N ASN A 129 0.09 2.50 12.72
CA ASN A 129 1.04 2.40 13.83
C ASN A 129 1.64 3.76 14.20
N LYS A 130 1.88 4.62 13.20
CA LYS A 130 2.43 5.96 13.45
C LYS A 130 1.44 6.87 14.18
N ILE A 131 0.15 6.76 13.87
CA ILE A 131 -0.90 7.55 14.54
C ILE A 131 -1.13 7.04 15.96
N MET A 132 -1.13 5.73 16.17
CA MET A 132 -1.36 5.12 17.48
C MET A 132 -0.16 5.19 18.41
N SER A 133 1.06 5.37 17.89
CA SER A 133 2.30 5.47 18.66
C SER A 133 2.61 6.88 19.16
N ASN A 134 1.80 7.88 18.84
CA ASN A 134 1.93 9.24 19.34
C ASN A 134 0.90 9.49 20.42
#